data_e2a68f07339bc9931649019dcacc203b
#
_entry.id   e2a68f07339bc9931649019dcacc203b
#
_cell.length_a   1.000
_cell.length_b   1.000
_cell.length_c   1.000
_cell.angle_alpha   90.00
_cell.angle_beta   90.00
_cell.angle_gamma   90.00
#
_symmetry.space_group_name_H-M   'P 1'
#
loop_
_entity.id
_entity.type
_entity.pdbx_description
1 polymer ?
#
loop_
_entity_poly.entity_id
_entity_poly.type
_entity_poly.pdbx_seq_one_letter_code
_entity_poly.pdbx_strand_id
1 'polypeptide(L)'
;MRNVAAIFIIFLVPCVYLHPVYQFGIKEDVEDLFNSSCIFGPQSMSMVLFNSDNPKGKNIGEQESCNYIDSSKPIVFLVHGFISSANNTNNYDLASQLVKNDYTVFSLDWSDAACSNGIPIAKLLEYPFAVTNTHKIGELMAKYVKALKEKCKIPLDNIIFIGHSLGAHVAAFAAKNIQNSNLGTISLLIGLDPAGPLFKYNKCKDKLCITDAKHLIVFHTSILGLGEPIGQVDLWFNGGKEQPDCDILNVPCSHSMSVVYLANLLYNKCVYPGAETHLSKPDYPNPNTTDCIVVNKDIFNIKANDKLREGNYYVFVQKKNPYCTEKSFKCKSLIEAS
;
A
#
# COMPACT_ATOMS: atom_id res chain seq x y z
N MET A 1 14.77 -14.15 30.59
CA MET A 1 15.93 -14.56 29.80
C MET A 1 15.49 -15.72 28.92
N ARG A 2 15.17 -15.48 27.66
CA ARG A 2 14.88 -16.51 26.65
C ARG A 2 15.66 -16.13 25.40
N ASN A 3 16.56 -17.04 25.04
CA ASN A 3 17.51 -16.92 23.95
C ASN A 3 16.81 -16.73 22.60
N VAL A 4 17.12 -15.65 21.90
CA VAL A 4 16.86 -15.46 20.48
C VAL A 4 17.99 -16.16 19.75
N ALA A 5 17.73 -17.33 19.17
CA ALA A 5 18.66 -17.99 18.28
C ALA A 5 18.70 -17.21 16.95
N ALA A 6 19.76 -16.44 16.77
CA ALA A 6 20.08 -15.86 15.48
C ALA A 6 20.58 -16.97 14.56
N ILE A 7 19.83 -17.29 13.52
CA ILE A 7 20.28 -18.18 12.46
C ILE A 7 21.25 -17.37 11.57
N PHE A 8 22.54 -17.48 11.84
CA PHE A 8 23.59 -17.05 10.92
C PHE A 8 23.68 -18.10 9.80
N ILE A 9 23.21 -17.77 8.61
CA ILE A 9 23.55 -18.51 7.41
C ILE A 9 24.95 -18.05 6.99
N ILE A 10 25.95 -18.84 7.40
CA ILE A 10 27.34 -18.66 6.95
C ILE A 10 27.41 -19.25 5.52
N PHE A 11 27.42 -18.40 4.52
CA PHE A 11 27.86 -18.79 3.19
C PHE A 11 29.39 -18.88 3.18
N LEU A 12 29.91 -20.09 3.09
CA LEU A 12 31.29 -20.35 2.75
C LEU A 12 31.55 -19.83 1.32
N VAL A 13 32.20 -18.69 1.21
CA VAL A 13 32.73 -18.18 -0.05
C VAL A 13 34.04 -18.92 -0.33
N PRO A 14 34.17 -19.70 -1.42
CA PRO A 14 35.45 -20.25 -1.80
C PRO A 14 36.40 -19.09 -2.20
N CYS A 15 37.60 -19.09 -1.66
CA CYS A 15 38.66 -18.19 -2.08
C CYS A 15 38.97 -18.39 -3.57
N VAL A 16 38.39 -17.56 -4.41
CA VAL A 16 38.77 -17.43 -5.81
C VAL A 16 39.81 -16.29 -5.89
N TYR A 17 40.99 -16.60 -6.42
CA TYR A 17 42.02 -15.62 -6.73
C TYR A 17 41.45 -14.47 -7.56
N LEU A 18 41.31 -13.29 -6.99
CA LEU A 18 40.86 -12.08 -7.66
C LEU A 18 42.05 -11.43 -8.38
N HIS A 19 41.96 -11.39 -9.70
CA HIS A 19 42.82 -10.53 -10.52
C HIS A 19 42.55 -9.02 -10.22
N PRO A 20 43.54 -8.12 -10.38
CA PRO A 20 43.48 -6.75 -9.88
C PRO A 20 42.61 -5.77 -10.69
N VAL A 21 41.61 -6.22 -11.42
CA VAL A 21 40.74 -5.37 -12.28
C VAL A 21 39.48 -4.88 -11.56
N TYR A 22 39.17 -5.34 -10.34
CA TYR A 22 37.90 -5.03 -9.64
C TYR A 22 38.03 -4.00 -8.50
N GLN A 23 39.11 -3.24 -8.41
CA GLN A 23 39.32 -2.32 -7.27
C GLN A 23 38.70 -0.92 -7.40
N PHE A 24 38.04 -0.58 -8.52
CA PHE A 24 37.54 0.78 -8.73
C PHE A 24 36.03 0.98 -8.41
N GLY A 25 35.21 -0.07 -8.28
CA GLY A 25 33.77 0.06 -8.00
C GLY A 25 33.39 -0.10 -6.52
N ILE A 26 34.14 -0.89 -5.75
CA ILE A 26 33.74 -1.29 -4.38
C ILE A 26 33.83 -0.14 -3.37
N LYS A 27 34.66 0.85 -3.59
CA LYS A 27 34.85 1.97 -2.65
C LYS A 27 33.72 3.00 -2.70
N GLU A 28 33.26 3.34 -3.90
CA GLU A 28 32.09 4.21 -4.09
C GLU A 28 30.81 3.52 -3.60
N ASP A 29 30.65 2.23 -3.89
CA ASP A 29 29.49 1.45 -3.45
C ASP A 29 29.40 1.30 -1.92
N VAL A 30 30.54 1.26 -1.22
CA VAL A 30 30.61 1.17 0.25
C VAL A 30 30.36 2.55 0.89
N GLU A 31 30.85 3.65 0.31
CA GLU A 31 30.56 5.01 0.79
C GLU A 31 29.08 5.37 0.58
N ASP A 32 28.47 4.98 -0.55
CA ASP A 32 27.05 5.16 -0.80
C ASP A 32 26.18 4.32 0.15
N LEU A 33 26.61 3.12 0.52
CA LEU A 33 25.95 2.29 1.51
C LEU A 33 25.97 2.96 2.90
N PHE A 34 27.08 3.58 3.30
CA PHE A 34 27.22 4.27 4.58
C PHE A 34 26.57 5.66 4.61
N ASN A 35 26.25 6.26 3.46
CA ASN A 35 25.56 7.55 3.37
C ASN A 35 24.07 7.43 3.10
N SER A 36 23.52 6.20 2.94
CA SER A 36 22.13 6.02 2.58
C SER A 36 21.19 6.28 3.77
N SER A 37 20.17 7.10 3.57
CA SER A 37 19.09 7.32 4.53
C SER A 37 18.31 6.04 4.87
N CYS A 38 18.45 4.98 4.05
CA CYS A 38 17.93 3.66 4.32
C CYS A 38 18.49 3.09 5.64
N ILE A 39 19.82 3.14 5.84
CA ILE A 39 20.50 2.55 7.00
C ILE A 39 20.43 3.47 8.22
N PHE A 40 20.63 4.77 8.03
CA PHE A 40 20.69 5.75 9.13
C PHE A 40 19.33 6.32 9.54
N GLY A 41 18.27 5.87 8.88
CA GLY A 41 16.90 6.33 9.11
C GLY A 41 16.55 7.59 8.34
N PRO A 42 15.26 7.82 8.12
CA PRO A 42 14.78 8.92 7.31
C PRO A 42 14.99 10.25 8.01
N GLN A 43 15.65 11.18 7.32
CA GLN A 43 15.77 12.58 7.74
C GLN A 43 14.58 13.41 7.26
N SER A 44 14.00 13.04 6.12
CA SER A 44 12.88 13.73 5.50
C SER A 44 12.04 12.75 4.66
N MET A 45 10.89 13.21 4.26
CA MET A 45 10.07 12.64 3.19
C MET A 45 9.70 13.74 2.23
N SER A 46 9.42 13.44 0.99
CA SER A 46 8.83 14.37 0.05
C SER A 46 7.37 14.02 -0.23
N MET A 47 6.60 15.02 -0.63
CA MET A 47 5.20 14.83 -0.98
C MET A 47 4.99 15.30 -2.42
N VAL A 48 4.45 14.42 -3.25
CA VAL A 48 4.10 14.73 -4.64
C VAL A 48 2.59 14.88 -4.73
N LEU A 49 2.15 16.09 -5.06
CA LEU A 49 0.74 16.41 -5.25
C LEU A 49 0.32 16.11 -6.69
N PHE A 50 -0.78 15.37 -6.83
CA PHE A 50 -1.49 15.21 -8.10
C PHE A 50 -2.92 15.73 -7.94
N ASN A 51 -3.33 16.60 -8.86
CA ASN A 51 -4.68 17.13 -8.99
C ASN A 51 -4.93 17.53 -10.47
N SER A 52 -6.08 18.11 -10.78
CA SER A 52 -6.40 18.56 -12.15
C SER A 52 -5.38 19.53 -12.72
N ASP A 53 -4.79 20.39 -11.89
CA ASP A 53 -3.81 21.42 -12.31
C ASP A 53 -2.38 20.85 -12.39
N ASN A 54 -2.10 19.79 -11.67
CA ASN A 54 -0.81 19.12 -11.61
C ASN A 54 -0.92 17.61 -11.91
N PRO A 55 -1.37 17.22 -13.12
CA PRO A 55 -1.63 15.81 -13.44
C PRO A 55 -0.35 14.97 -13.57
N LYS A 56 0.81 15.61 -13.70
CA LYS A 56 2.13 14.94 -13.77
C LYS A 56 2.83 14.84 -12.40
N GLY A 57 2.21 15.39 -11.37
CA GLY A 57 2.78 15.49 -10.03
C GLY A 57 3.65 16.74 -9.86
N LYS A 58 3.54 17.35 -8.68
CA LYS A 58 4.32 18.51 -8.23
C LYS A 58 4.83 18.24 -6.84
N ASN A 59 6.14 18.37 -6.62
CA ASN A 59 6.67 18.38 -5.25
C ASN A 59 6.11 19.56 -4.48
N ILE A 60 5.59 19.30 -3.28
CA ILE A 60 4.91 20.31 -2.48
C ILE A 60 5.30 20.21 -1.00
N GLY A 61 5.54 21.37 -0.39
CA GLY A 61 5.75 21.49 1.04
C GLY A 61 4.44 21.60 1.81
N GLU A 62 4.48 21.28 3.11
CA GLU A 62 3.34 21.37 4.01
C GLU A 62 2.67 22.76 4.02
N GLN A 63 3.51 23.82 3.98
CA GLN A 63 3.02 25.21 4.06
C GLN A 63 2.25 25.66 2.83
N GLU A 64 2.59 25.12 1.66
CA GLU A 64 1.98 25.49 0.39
C GLU A 64 0.73 24.67 0.07
N SER A 65 0.54 23.54 0.73
CA SER A 65 -0.48 22.55 0.39
C SER A 65 -1.89 23.12 0.36
N CYS A 66 -2.21 24.04 1.27
CA CYS A 66 -3.55 24.66 1.32
C CYS A 66 -3.93 25.41 0.02
N ASN A 67 -2.95 25.91 -0.74
CA ASN A 67 -3.19 26.65 -1.95
C ASN A 67 -3.62 25.77 -3.14
N TYR A 68 -3.44 24.45 -3.01
CA TYR A 68 -3.66 23.47 -4.07
C TYR A 68 -4.74 22.45 -3.74
N ILE A 69 -5.38 22.58 -2.57
CA ILE A 69 -6.44 21.69 -2.10
C ILE A 69 -7.79 22.34 -2.34
N ASP A 70 -8.64 21.62 -3.05
CA ASP A 70 -10.08 21.87 -3.06
C ASP A 70 -10.70 21.08 -1.89
N SER A 71 -11.14 21.78 -0.84
CA SER A 71 -11.71 21.17 0.36
C SER A 71 -13.03 20.40 0.11
N SER A 72 -13.66 20.62 -1.05
CA SER A 72 -14.86 19.87 -1.47
C SER A 72 -14.53 18.48 -2.00
N LYS A 73 -13.26 18.24 -2.39
CA LYS A 73 -12.79 16.96 -2.95
C LYS A 73 -12.13 16.11 -1.87
N PRO A 74 -12.34 14.79 -1.87
CA PRO A 74 -11.64 13.90 -0.96
C PRO A 74 -10.14 13.86 -1.27
N ILE A 75 -9.34 13.67 -0.22
CA ILE A 75 -7.89 13.64 -0.28
C ILE A 75 -7.41 12.22 -0.08
N VAL A 76 -6.54 11.74 -0.95
CA VAL A 76 -5.88 10.45 -0.85
C VAL A 76 -4.40 10.64 -0.53
N PHE A 77 -3.92 9.98 0.53
CA PHE A 77 -2.50 9.77 0.77
C PHE A 77 -2.12 8.41 0.20
N LEU A 78 -1.29 8.40 -0.83
CA LEU A 78 -0.77 7.18 -1.47
C LEU A 78 0.66 6.92 -1.01
N VAL A 79 0.93 5.72 -0.47
CA VAL A 79 2.22 5.36 0.13
C VAL A 79 2.78 4.12 -0.54
N HIS A 80 3.92 4.27 -1.21
CA HIS A 80 4.61 3.17 -1.88
C HIS A 80 5.35 2.24 -0.91
N GLY A 81 5.77 1.07 -1.42
CA GLY A 81 6.49 0.04 -0.66
C GLY A 81 8.01 0.10 -0.80
N PHE A 82 8.64 -1.00 -0.39
CA PHE A 82 10.08 -1.25 -0.50
C PHE A 82 10.55 -1.22 -1.96
N ILE A 83 11.73 -0.66 -2.22
CA ILE A 83 12.32 -0.54 -3.58
C ILE A 83 11.34 0.11 -4.58
N SER A 84 10.63 1.14 -4.14
CA SER A 84 9.65 1.85 -4.96
C SER A 84 9.77 3.36 -4.75
N SER A 85 8.98 4.14 -5.46
CA SER A 85 8.91 5.60 -5.34
C SER A 85 7.51 6.11 -5.68
N ALA A 86 7.22 7.38 -5.38
CA ALA A 86 5.96 8.02 -5.77
C ALA A 86 5.76 8.03 -7.30
N ASN A 87 6.85 8.05 -8.07
CA ASN A 87 6.84 8.09 -9.54
C ASN A 87 6.96 6.71 -10.20
N ASN A 88 6.95 5.61 -9.43
CA ASN A 88 6.87 4.28 -10.01
C ASN A 88 5.60 4.16 -10.87
N THR A 89 5.68 3.46 -12.01
CA THR A 89 4.61 3.37 -13.01
C THR A 89 3.24 3.04 -12.40
N ASN A 90 3.15 2.02 -11.55
CA ASN A 90 1.88 1.60 -10.96
C ASN A 90 1.33 2.67 -10.00
N ASN A 91 2.19 3.32 -9.20
CA ASN A 91 1.78 4.38 -8.28
C ASN A 91 1.32 5.61 -9.05
N TYR A 92 2.04 5.98 -10.11
CA TYR A 92 1.67 7.07 -11.00
C TYR A 92 0.33 6.81 -11.68
N ASP A 93 0.11 5.60 -12.20
CA ASP A 93 -1.13 5.21 -12.84
C ASP A 93 -2.31 5.27 -11.85
N LEU A 94 -2.14 4.74 -10.64
CA LEU A 94 -3.16 4.84 -9.60
C LEU A 94 -3.46 6.29 -9.23
N ALA A 95 -2.44 7.13 -9.02
CA ALA A 95 -2.62 8.54 -8.73
C ALA A 95 -3.37 9.25 -9.88
N SER A 96 -3.01 8.95 -11.13
CA SER A 96 -3.67 9.51 -12.32
C SER A 96 -5.15 9.09 -12.42
N GLN A 97 -5.48 7.84 -12.09
CA GLN A 97 -6.89 7.38 -12.08
C GLN A 97 -7.69 8.04 -10.94
N LEU A 98 -7.08 8.21 -9.76
CA LEU A 98 -7.70 8.94 -8.65
C LEU A 98 -8.03 10.38 -9.05
N VAL A 99 -7.08 11.10 -9.66
CA VAL A 99 -7.30 12.47 -10.15
C VAL A 99 -8.43 12.55 -11.17
N LYS A 100 -8.52 11.59 -12.10
CA LYS A 100 -9.63 11.52 -13.08
C LYS A 100 -10.99 11.24 -12.44
N ASN A 101 -11.01 10.73 -11.22
CA ASN A 101 -12.21 10.49 -10.40
C ASN A 101 -12.38 11.56 -9.30
N ASP A 102 -11.85 12.76 -9.51
CA ASP A 102 -12.03 13.94 -8.66
C ASP A 102 -11.38 13.88 -7.26
N TYR A 103 -10.34 13.06 -7.08
CA TYR A 103 -9.54 13.05 -5.85
C TYR A 103 -8.34 13.99 -5.97
N THR A 104 -7.96 14.61 -4.86
CA THR A 104 -6.65 15.22 -4.67
C THR A 104 -5.72 14.18 -4.07
N VAL A 105 -4.57 13.90 -4.69
CA VAL A 105 -3.65 12.83 -4.25
C VAL A 105 -2.34 13.43 -3.74
N PHE A 106 -1.97 13.08 -2.54
CA PHE A 106 -0.65 13.27 -1.96
C PHE A 106 0.10 11.93 -2.00
N SER A 107 0.97 11.75 -2.99
CA SER A 107 1.84 10.58 -3.07
C SER A 107 3.09 10.83 -2.24
N LEU A 108 3.21 10.09 -1.14
CA LEU A 108 4.36 10.19 -0.24
C LEU A 108 5.55 9.48 -0.88
N ASP A 109 6.64 10.21 -1.10
CA ASP A 109 7.92 9.66 -1.54
C ASP A 109 8.87 9.53 -0.36
N TRP A 110 9.19 8.28 -0.02
CA TRP A 110 10.16 7.90 0.99
C TRP A 110 11.19 6.93 0.43
N SER A 111 11.43 7.05 -0.90
CA SER A 111 12.27 6.14 -1.69
C SER A 111 13.65 5.92 -1.09
N ASP A 112 14.28 6.96 -0.53
CA ASP A 112 15.58 6.85 0.13
C ASP A 112 15.52 5.96 1.38
N ALA A 113 14.49 6.13 2.21
CA ALA A 113 14.28 5.32 3.41
C ALA A 113 13.65 3.95 3.10
N ALA A 114 13.04 3.79 1.92
CA ALA A 114 12.56 2.52 1.38
C ALA A 114 13.63 1.73 0.64
N CYS A 115 14.91 2.15 0.71
CA CYS A 115 16.05 1.51 0.09
C CYS A 115 15.90 1.34 -1.45
N SER A 116 15.31 2.33 -2.12
CA SER A 116 15.10 2.28 -3.57
C SER A 116 16.38 2.51 -4.36
N ASN A 117 17.35 3.20 -3.78
CA ASN A 117 18.69 3.45 -4.31
C ASN A 117 19.65 2.32 -3.90
N GLY A 118 20.72 2.08 -4.64
CA GLY A 118 21.76 1.10 -4.32
C GLY A 118 21.76 -0.16 -5.19
N ILE A 119 22.67 -1.09 -4.88
CA ILE A 119 22.94 -2.29 -5.68
C ILE A 119 21.85 -3.36 -5.47
N PRO A 120 21.31 -3.98 -6.54
CA PRO A 120 20.19 -4.93 -6.43
C PRO A 120 20.40 -6.07 -5.44
N ILE A 121 21.61 -6.62 -5.30
CA ILE A 121 21.90 -7.73 -4.39
C ILE A 121 21.91 -7.28 -2.93
N ALA A 122 22.35 -6.05 -2.65
CA ALA A 122 22.39 -5.50 -1.29
C ALA A 122 20.98 -5.16 -0.76
N LYS A 123 20.03 -4.88 -1.64
CA LYS A 123 18.67 -4.45 -1.27
C LYS A 123 17.93 -5.42 -0.35
N LEU A 124 18.08 -6.74 -0.53
CA LEU A 124 17.45 -7.71 0.38
C LEU A 124 18.00 -7.63 1.81
N LEU A 125 19.30 -7.25 1.96
CA LEU A 125 19.91 -7.05 3.27
C LEU A 125 19.46 -5.73 3.93
N GLU A 126 18.98 -4.78 3.13
CA GLU A 126 18.49 -3.48 3.57
C GLU A 126 17.02 -3.51 4.03
N TYR A 127 16.27 -4.58 3.68
CA TYR A 127 14.85 -4.72 4.03
C TYR A 127 14.53 -4.49 5.52
N PRO A 128 15.31 -5.02 6.51
CA PRO A 128 15.05 -4.77 7.93
C PRO A 128 15.15 -3.28 8.31
N PHE A 129 16.02 -2.52 7.64
CA PHE A 129 16.15 -1.07 7.87
C PHE A 129 14.92 -0.34 7.32
N ALA A 130 14.47 -0.69 6.11
CA ALA A 130 13.24 -0.14 5.55
C ALA A 130 12.02 -0.44 6.44
N VAL A 131 11.93 -1.65 7.02
CA VAL A 131 10.91 -2.00 8.01
C VAL A 131 10.96 -1.07 9.23
N THR A 132 12.14 -0.84 9.79
CA THR A 132 12.31 0.07 10.92
C THR A 132 11.90 1.50 10.57
N ASN A 133 12.26 1.95 9.37
CA ASN A 133 11.96 3.30 8.88
C ASN A 133 10.46 3.57 8.72
N THR A 134 9.63 2.53 8.54
CA THR A 134 8.16 2.69 8.41
C THR A 134 7.53 3.46 9.57
N HIS A 135 8.03 3.27 10.79
CA HIS A 135 7.53 3.98 11.98
C HIS A 135 7.80 5.48 11.89
N LYS A 136 9.04 5.85 11.54
CA LYS A 136 9.43 7.26 11.45
C LYS A 136 8.73 7.99 10.31
N ILE A 137 8.63 7.34 9.16
CA ILE A 137 7.88 7.88 8.01
C ILE A 137 6.39 8.04 8.37
N GLY A 138 5.79 7.06 9.07
CA GLY A 138 4.42 7.17 9.57
C GLY A 138 4.23 8.38 10.51
N GLU A 139 5.20 8.63 11.41
CA GLU A 139 5.19 9.83 12.27
C GLU A 139 5.22 11.13 11.44
N LEU A 140 6.10 11.20 10.44
CA LEU A 140 6.21 12.38 9.57
C LEU A 140 4.93 12.61 8.74
N MET A 141 4.35 11.53 8.19
CA MET A 141 3.07 11.60 7.49
C MET A 141 1.93 12.07 8.41
N ALA A 142 1.88 11.61 9.66
CA ALA A 142 0.89 12.06 10.63
C ALA A 142 1.01 13.57 10.92
N LYS A 143 2.23 14.10 11.03
CA LYS A 143 2.48 15.55 11.19
C LYS A 143 1.96 16.34 9.99
N TYR A 144 2.18 15.81 8.77
CA TYR A 144 1.67 16.44 7.55
C TYR A 144 0.14 16.49 7.54
N VAL A 145 -0.54 15.38 7.87
CA VAL A 145 -1.99 15.30 7.98
C VAL A 145 -2.52 16.25 9.05
N LYS A 146 -1.84 16.34 10.20
CA LYS A 146 -2.18 17.30 11.26
C LYS A 146 -2.15 18.72 10.73
N ALA A 147 -1.12 19.08 9.97
CA ALA A 147 -1.02 20.42 9.38
C ALA A 147 -2.16 20.71 8.40
N LEU A 148 -2.53 19.77 7.53
CA LEU A 148 -3.69 19.92 6.64
C LEU A 148 -4.98 20.15 7.43
N LYS A 149 -5.19 19.35 8.49
CA LYS A 149 -6.37 19.50 9.35
C LYS A 149 -6.41 20.86 10.02
N GLU A 150 -5.31 21.31 10.61
CA GLU A 150 -5.27 22.54 11.42
C GLU A 150 -5.20 23.81 10.56
N LYS A 151 -4.37 23.83 9.52
CA LYS A 151 -4.13 25.01 8.67
C LYS A 151 -5.13 25.11 7.52
N CYS A 152 -5.36 24.00 6.79
CA CYS A 152 -6.25 23.97 5.63
C CYS A 152 -7.70 23.63 5.99
N LYS A 153 -8.00 23.34 7.29
CA LYS A 153 -9.34 22.97 7.78
C LYS A 153 -9.93 21.72 7.14
N ILE A 154 -9.08 20.79 6.71
CA ILE A 154 -9.51 19.53 6.11
C ILE A 154 -9.99 18.57 7.20
N PRO A 155 -11.23 18.08 7.16
CA PRO A 155 -11.71 17.08 8.11
C PRO A 155 -11.07 15.71 7.83
N LEU A 156 -10.79 14.93 8.88
CA LEU A 156 -10.21 13.59 8.73
C LEU A 156 -11.14 12.63 7.96
N ASP A 157 -12.45 12.86 8.02
CA ASP A 157 -13.43 12.06 7.27
C ASP A 157 -13.32 12.25 5.75
N ASN A 158 -12.60 13.30 5.31
CA ASN A 158 -12.31 13.56 3.90
C ASN A 158 -10.95 13.02 3.47
N ILE A 159 -10.25 12.28 4.34
CA ILE A 159 -8.90 11.75 4.09
C ILE A 159 -8.95 10.22 4.00
N ILE A 160 -8.39 9.69 2.92
CA ILE A 160 -8.23 8.26 2.64
C ILE A 160 -6.74 7.94 2.64
N PHE A 161 -6.35 6.86 3.30
CA PHE A 161 -5.00 6.32 3.20
C PHE A 161 -4.98 5.09 2.31
N ILE A 162 -4.02 5.02 1.39
CA ILE A 162 -3.75 3.86 0.53
C ILE A 162 -2.28 3.54 0.65
N GLY A 163 -1.95 2.34 1.11
CA GLY A 163 -0.56 1.91 1.25
C GLY A 163 -0.30 0.57 0.60
N HIS A 164 0.78 0.47 -0.19
CA HIS A 164 1.24 -0.78 -0.80
C HIS A 164 2.41 -1.37 -0.02
N SER A 165 2.38 -2.69 0.24
CA SER A 165 3.51 -3.40 0.86
C SER A 165 3.92 -2.78 2.21
N LEU A 166 5.19 -2.35 2.37
CA LEU A 166 5.65 -1.58 3.53
C LEU A 166 4.88 -0.26 3.69
N GLY A 167 4.41 0.35 2.60
CA GLY A 167 3.61 1.58 2.64
C GLY A 167 2.28 1.40 3.37
N ALA A 168 1.72 0.19 3.40
CA ALA A 168 0.52 -0.10 4.20
C ALA A 168 0.80 0.01 5.71
N HIS A 169 2.00 -0.41 6.14
CA HIS A 169 2.42 -0.24 7.54
C HIS A 169 2.77 1.22 7.85
N VAL A 170 3.39 1.96 6.92
CA VAL A 170 3.59 3.42 7.06
C VAL A 170 2.25 4.13 7.27
N ALA A 171 1.25 3.86 6.44
CA ALA A 171 -0.09 4.41 6.57
C ALA A 171 -0.74 4.06 7.91
N ALA A 172 -0.57 2.82 8.37
CA ALA A 172 -1.03 2.35 9.67
C ALA A 172 -0.36 3.10 10.83
N PHE A 173 0.96 3.28 10.79
CA PHE A 173 1.67 4.05 11.82
C PHE A 173 1.30 5.52 11.80
N ALA A 174 1.04 6.10 10.62
CA ALA A 174 0.49 7.47 10.53
C ALA A 174 -0.89 7.55 11.20
N ALA A 175 -1.78 6.61 10.93
CA ALA A 175 -3.11 6.55 11.54
C ALA A 175 -3.04 6.41 13.07
N LYS A 176 -2.17 5.51 13.59
CA LYS A 176 -1.93 5.37 15.03
C LYS A 176 -1.41 6.66 15.68
N ASN A 177 -0.48 7.37 15.03
CA ASN A 177 0.03 8.64 15.52
C ASN A 177 -1.05 9.73 15.54
N ILE A 178 -1.95 9.76 14.55
CA ILE A 178 -3.10 10.65 14.50
C ILE A 178 -4.03 10.38 15.69
N GLN A 179 -4.36 9.12 15.95
CA GLN A 179 -5.20 8.70 17.08
C GLN A 179 -4.53 9.05 18.43
N ASN A 180 -3.26 8.72 18.61
CA ASN A 180 -2.50 8.99 19.83
C ASN A 180 -2.36 10.47 20.12
N SER A 181 -2.43 11.32 19.08
CA SER A 181 -2.43 12.78 19.21
C SER A 181 -3.81 13.39 19.46
N ASN A 182 -4.84 12.57 19.70
CA ASN A 182 -6.23 12.97 19.88
C ASN A 182 -6.81 13.83 18.73
N LEU A 183 -6.27 13.66 17.52
CA LEU A 183 -6.77 14.36 16.34
C LEU A 183 -8.05 13.73 15.77
N GLY A 184 -8.26 12.43 16.01
CA GLY A 184 -9.37 11.63 15.52
C GLY A 184 -8.92 10.33 14.85
N THR A 185 -9.79 9.74 14.03
CA THR A 185 -9.54 8.50 13.31
C THR A 185 -9.78 8.70 11.81
N ILE A 186 -8.90 8.19 10.98
CA ILE A 186 -9.03 8.22 9.51
C ILE A 186 -10.26 7.40 9.09
N SER A 187 -11.01 7.90 8.12
CA SER A 187 -12.25 7.27 7.67
C SER A 187 -12.00 5.93 6.98
N LEU A 188 -11.11 5.91 5.99
CA LEU A 188 -10.81 4.73 5.18
C LEU A 188 -9.31 4.54 5.06
N LEU A 189 -8.86 3.30 5.28
CA LEU A 189 -7.52 2.83 4.94
C LEU A 189 -7.65 1.63 4.00
N ILE A 190 -6.94 1.65 2.88
CA ILE A 190 -6.84 0.52 1.95
C ILE A 190 -5.40 0.01 1.99
N GLY A 191 -5.24 -1.23 2.47
CA GLY A 191 -3.95 -1.94 2.48
C GLY A 191 -3.81 -2.78 1.22
N LEU A 192 -2.84 -2.46 0.36
CA LEU A 192 -2.57 -3.17 -0.87
C LEU A 192 -1.43 -4.16 -0.66
N ASP A 193 -1.76 -5.43 -0.52
CA ASP A 193 -0.86 -6.54 -0.22
C ASP A 193 0.17 -6.20 0.88
N PRO A 194 -0.29 -5.86 2.10
CA PRO A 194 0.56 -5.39 3.19
C PRO A 194 1.70 -6.35 3.47
N ALA A 195 2.94 -5.86 3.58
CA ALA A 195 4.13 -6.69 3.71
C ALA A 195 4.06 -7.69 4.87
N GLY A 196 4.33 -8.97 4.59
CA GLY A 196 4.33 -10.06 5.57
C GLY A 196 5.65 -10.20 6.35
N PRO A 197 6.82 -10.23 5.69
CA PRO A 197 8.10 -10.43 6.37
C PRO A 197 8.34 -9.38 7.46
N LEU A 198 8.76 -9.84 8.65
CA LEU A 198 8.97 -9.05 9.88
C LEU A 198 7.72 -8.42 10.51
N PHE A 199 6.53 -8.55 9.89
CA PHE A 199 5.25 -8.08 10.45
C PHE A 199 4.30 -9.19 10.86
N LYS A 200 4.39 -10.38 10.25
CA LYS A 200 3.44 -11.48 10.41
C LYS A 200 3.11 -11.80 11.87
N TYR A 201 4.10 -11.82 12.75
CA TYR A 201 3.93 -12.18 14.16
C TYR A 201 3.83 -10.98 15.10
N ASN A 202 3.80 -9.76 14.57
CA ASN A 202 3.73 -8.55 15.37
C ASN A 202 2.32 -8.35 15.93
N LYS A 203 2.28 -7.65 17.07
CA LYS A 203 1.00 -7.21 17.65
C LYS A 203 0.42 -6.05 16.82
N CYS A 204 -0.85 -5.80 17.01
CA CYS A 204 -1.61 -4.73 16.34
C CYS A 204 -0.91 -3.34 16.40
N LYS A 205 -0.26 -3.02 17.51
CA LYS A 205 0.49 -1.76 17.65
C LYS A 205 1.70 -1.63 16.72
N ASP A 206 2.25 -2.75 16.24
CA ASP A 206 3.51 -2.82 15.50
C ASP A 206 3.29 -3.25 14.03
N LYS A 207 2.06 -3.25 13.53
CA LYS A 207 1.69 -3.53 12.13
C LYS A 207 0.37 -2.86 11.75
N LEU A 208 -0.04 -2.98 10.50
CA LEU A 208 -1.39 -2.66 10.04
C LEU A 208 -2.42 -3.49 10.80
N CYS A 209 -3.47 -2.85 11.27
CA CYS A 209 -4.48 -3.46 12.11
C CYS A 209 -5.87 -2.84 11.90
N ILE A 210 -6.90 -3.63 12.14
CA ILE A 210 -8.31 -3.26 11.98
C ILE A 210 -8.71 -1.97 12.70
N THR A 211 -8.00 -1.59 13.77
CA THR A 211 -8.29 -0.39 14.56
C THR A 211 -7.64 0.90 14.02
N ASP A 212 -6.88 0.84 12.94
CA ASP A 212 -6.12 1.97 12.43
C ASP A 212 -7.00 2.99 11.69
N ALA A 213 -8.15 2.57 11.20
CA ALA A 213 -9.14 3.42 10.55
C ALA A 213 -10.55 3.01 10.97
N LYS A 214 -11.56 3.83 10.64
CA LYS A 214 -12.96 3.43 10.82
C LYS A 214 -13.29 2.24 9.91
N HIS A 215 -12.73 2.24 8.70
CA HIS A 215 -12.88 1.18 7.72
C HIS A 215 -11.51 0.78 7.19
N LEU A 216 -11.16 -0.51 7.30
CA LEU A 216 -9.96 -1.10 6.74
C LEU A 216 -10.33 -2.17 5.73
N ILE A 217 -9.96 -1.94 4.47
CA ILE A 217 -10.10 -2.90 3.37
C ILE A 217 -8.70 -3.35 2.96
N VAL A 218 -8.49 -4.66 2.86
CA VAL A 218 -7.18 -5.23 2.52
C VAL A 218 -7.27 -6.05 1.24
N PHE A 219 -6.37 -5.80 0.31
CA PHE A 219 -6.17 -6.58 -0.91
C PHE A 219 -5.02 -7.54 -0.70
N HIS A 220 -5.24 -8.83 -0.88
CA HIS A 220 -4.22 -9.87 -0.83
C HIS A 220 -3.97 -10.39 -2.23
N THR A 221 -2.74 -10.30 -2.73
CA THR A 221 -2.38 -10.71 -4.10
C THR A 221 -1.16 -11.60 -4.17
N SER A 222 -0.35 -11.71 -3.10
CA SER A 222 0.88 -12.50 -3.15
C SER A 222 1.25 -13.13 -1.81
N ILE A 223 2.21 -14.06 -1.87
CA ILE A 223 2.81 -14.65 -0.67
C ILE A 223 3.79 -13.71 0.05
N LEU A 224 4.14 -12.55 -0.53
CA LEU A 224 4.90 -11.51 0.16
C LEU A 224 4.04 -10.69 1.12
N GLY A 225 2.72 -10.70 0.92
CA GLY A 225 1.78 -10.06 1.80
C GLY A 225 1.54 -10.84 3.10
N LEU A 226 0.81 -10.21 4.04
CA LEU A 226 0.29 -10.90 5.20
C LEU A 226 -0.70 -11.99 4.75
N GLY A 227 -0.46 -13.23 5.13
CA GLY A 227 -1.27 -14.39 4.76
C GLY A 227 -2.43 -14.67 5.73
N GLU A 228 -2.87 -13.66 6.48
CA GLU A 228 -3.96 -13.74 7.45
C GLU A 228 -4.92 -12.55 7.28
N PRO A 229 -6.21 -12.69 7.59
CA PRO A 229 -7.14 -11.58 7.61
C PRO A 229 -6.74 -10.54 8.67
N ILE A 230 -6.76 -9.26 8.31
CA ILE A 230 -6.37 -8.16 9.20
C ILE A 230 -7.31 -6.94 9.09
N GLY A 231 -8.22 -6.92 8.12
CA GLY A 231 -9.18 -5.84 7.88
C GLY A 231 -10.59 -6.18 8.40
N GLN A 232 -11.51 -5.22 8.29
CA GLN A 232 -12.93 -5.53 8.30
C GLN A 232 -13.31 -6.31 7.03
N VAL A 233 -12.68 -5.98 5.92
CA VAL A 233 -12.85 -6.69 4.65
C VAL A 233 -11.49 -7.09 4.11
N ASP A 234 -11.30 -8.39 3.92
CA ASP A 234 -10.10 -8.97 3.30
C ASP A 234 -10.46 -9.57 1.94
N LEU A 235 -9.88 -9.01 0.87
CA LEU A 235 -10.13 -9.36 -0.52
C LEU A 235 -8.97 -10.16 -1.08
N TRP A 236 -9.16 -11.46 -1.29
CA TRP A 236 -8.15 -12.41 -1.77
C TRP A 236 -8.25 -12.54 -3.29
N PHE A 237 -7.58 -11.65 -4.03
CA PHE A 237 -7.56 -11.67 -5.49
C PHE A 237 -6.88 -12.93 -6.01
N ASN A 238 -7.61 -13.71 -6.80
CA ASN A 238 -7.19 -15.04 -7.29
C ASN A 238 -6.65 -15.96 -6.15
N GLY A 239 -7.18 -15.79 -4.94
CA GLY A 239 -6.75 -16.54 -3.76
C GLY A 239 -5.52 -15.97 -3.04
N GLY A 240 -5.07 -14.77 -3.39
CA GLY A 240 -4.03 -14.03 -2.65
C GLY A 240 -2.60 -14.61 -2.76
N LYS A 241 -2.28 -15.34 -3.81
CA LYS A 241 -0.97 -16.00 -3.97
C LYS A 241 -0.26 -15.64 -5.26
N GLU A 242 -0.88 -15.97 -6.38
CA GLU A 242 -0.35 -15.80 -7.74
C GLU A 242 -1.38 -15.07 -8.57
N GLN A 243 -0.95 -14.16 -9.44
CA GLN A 243 -1.84 -13.37 -10.25
C GLN A 243 -1.66 -13.67 -11.75
N PRO A 244 -2.74 -13.56 -12.56
CA PRO A 244 -2.63 -13.70 -14.00
C PRO A 244 -1.58 -12.74 -14.58
N ASP A 245 -0.95 -13.15 -15.67
CA ASP A 245 0.16 -12.47 -16.36
C ASP A 245 1.46 -12.34 -15.54
N CYS A 246 1.51 -12.90 -14.32
CA CYS A 246 2.73 -13.02 -13.53
C CYS A 246 3.25 -14.45 -13.61
N ASP A 247 4.53 -14.61 -13.95
CA ASP A 247 5.18 -15.92 -13.86
C ASP A 247 5.16 -16.43 -12.41
N ILE A 248 5.02 -17.74 -12.23
CA ILE A 248 4.93 -18.42 -10.92
C ILE A 248 6.11 -18.02 -9.99
N LEU A 249 7.29 -17.82 -10.55
CA LEU A 249 8.49 -17.43 -9.80
C LEU A 249 8.62 -15.92 -9.62
N ASN A 250 7.79 -15.11 -10.29
CA ASN A 250 7.81 -13.65 -10.18
C ASN A 250 6.84 -13.16 -9.11
N VAL A 251 7.14 -13.48 -7.86
CA VAL A 251 6.33 -13.08 -6.71
C VAL A 251 6.19 -11.55 -6.59
N PRO A 252 7.23 -10.72 -6.87
CA PRO A 252 7.09 -9.27 -6.91
C PRO A 252 6.04 -8.76 -7.93
N CYS A 253 5.86 -9.45 -9.07
CA CYS A 253 4.80 -9.14 -10.02
C CYS A 253 3.43 -9.29 -9.35
N SER A 254 3.11 -10.46 -8.80
CA SER A 254 1.85 -10.71 -8.10
C SER A 254 1.62 -9.73 -6.93
N HIS A 255 2.69 -9.36 -6.24
CA HIS A 255 2.67 -8.37 -5.15
C HIS A 255 2.22 -6.99 -5.64
N SER A 256 2.73 -6.55 -6.79
CA SER A 256 2.39 -5.25 -7.39
C SER A 256 0.98 -5.22 -8.00
N MET A 257 0.37 -6.38 -8.29
CA MET A 257 -0.97 -6.44 -8.90
C MET A 257 -2.06 -5.86 -8.02
N SER A 258 -1.88 -5.78 -6.71
CA SER A 258 -2.81 -5.11 -5.80
C SER A 258 -3.02 -3.64 -6.17
N VAL A 259 -1.95 -2.94 -6.57
CA VAL A 259 -2.01 -1.54 -7.03
C VAL A 259 -2.74 -1.44 -8.37
N VAL A 260 -2.44 -2.36 -9.29
CA VAL A 260 -3.06 -2.43 -10.62
C VAL A 260 -4.57 -2.69 -10.51
N TYR A 261 -4.98 -3.62 -9.65
CA TYR A 261 -6.40 -3.93 -9.46
C TYR A 261 -7.17 -2.76 -8.86
N LEU A 262 -6.57 -2.04 -7.90
CA LEU A 262 -7.19 -0.85 -7.33
C LEU A 262 -7.32 0.27 -8.38
N ALA A 263 -6.29 0.49 -9.21
CA ALA A 263 -6.35 1.45 -10.30
C ALA A 263 -7.47 1.10 -11.31
N ASN A 264 -7.60 -0.20 -11.64
CA ASN A 264 -8.63 -0.68 -12.56
C ASN A 264 -10.06 -0.47 -12.04
N LEU A 265 -10.30 -0.50 -10.72
CA LEU A 265 -11.62 -0.19 -10.15
C LEU A 265 -12.09 1.24 -10.44
N LEU A 266 -11.14 2.16 -10.67
CA LEU A 266 -11.43 3.56 -10.98
C LEU A 266 -11.79 3.77 -12.45
N TYR A 267 -11.54 2.78 -13.33
CA TYR A 267 -12.05 2.79 -14.70
C TYR A 267 -13.56 2.55 -14.70
N ASN A 268 -14.27 3.26 -15.58
CA ASN A 268 -15.71 3.09 -15.74
C ASN A 268 -16.07 1.63 -16.05
N LYS A 269 -17.05 1.10 -15.30
CA LYS A 269 -17.62 -0.25 -15.45
C LYS A 269 -16.68 -1.42 -15.08
N CYS A 270 -15.50 -1.19 -14.59
CA CYS A 270 -14.61 -2.25 -14.10
C CYS A 270 -15.10 -2.75 -12.74
N VAL A 271 -15.41 -4.04 -12.63
CA VAL A 271 -15.83 -4.68 -11.40
C VAL A 271 -15.16 -6.04 -11.23
N TYR A 272 -14.95 -6.44 -9.97
CA TYR A 272 -14.50 -7.77 -9.62
C TYR A 272 -15.58 -8.50 -8.83
N PRO A 273 -16.17 -9.58 -9.37
CA PRO A 273 -17.08 -10.41 -8.60
C PRO A 273 -16.30 -11.19 -7.55
N GLY A 274 -16.90 -11.40 -6.39
CA GLY A 274 -16.33 -12.18 -5.31
C GLY A 274 -17.36 -13.05 -4.62
N ALA A 275 -16.86 -14.04 -3.89
CA ALA A 275 -17.67 -14.92 -3.07
C ALA A 275 -16.99 -15.07 -1.70
N GLU A 276 -17.79 -15.24 -0.66
CA GLU A 276 -17.28 -15.53 0.67
C GLU A 276 -16.39 -16.77 0.63
N THR A 277 -15.23 -16.73 1.29
CA THR A 277 -14.29 -17.85 1.27
C THR A 277 -13.91 -18.27 2.68
N HIS A 278 -13.81 -19.59 2.86
CA HIS A 278 -13.33 -20.19 4.11
C HIS A 278 -12.01 -20.93 3.92
N LEU A 279 -11.88 -21.85 2.97
CA LEU A 279 -10.69 -22.71 2.80
C LEU A 279 -10.38 -23.09 1.35
N SER A 280 -11.35 -23.04 0.43
CA SER A 280 -11.19 -23.47 -0.96
C SER A 280 -11.64 -22.38 -1.92
N LYS A 281 -11.16 -22.44 -3.17
CA LYS A 281 -11.62 -21.56 -4.22
C LYS A 281 -13.13 -21.80 -4.44
N PRO A 282 -14.01 -20.80 -4.26
CA PRO A 282 -15.42 -20.94 -4.55
C PRO A 282 -15.68 -20.97 -6.06
N ASP A 283 -16.89 -21.39 -6.44
CA ASP A 283 -17.34 -21.30 -7.83
C ASP A 283 -17.50 -19.84 -8.26
N TYR A 284 -17.31 -19.59 -9.56
CA TYR A 284 -17.53 -18.26 -10.12
C TYR A 284 -19.00 -17.84 -9.92
N PRO A 285 -19.28 -16.64 -9.37
CA PRO A 285 -20.65 -16.26 -9.04
C PRO A 285 -21.57 -16.22 -10.24
N ASN A 286 -22.77 -16.73 -10.08
CA ASN A 286 -23.83 -16.53 -11.08
C ASN A 286 -24.29 -15.06 -11.02
N PRO A 287 -24.21 -14.31 -12.13
CA PRO A 287 -24.59 -12.88 -12.15
C PRO A 287 -26.05 -12.61 -11.83
N ASN A 288 -26.92 -13.62 -11.88
CA ASN A 288 -28.34 -13.50 -11.61
C ASN A 288 -28.72 -13.78 -10.15
N THR A 289 -27.78 -14.13 -9.29
CA THR A 289 -28.03 -14.39 -7.87
C THR A 289 -27.42 -13.28 -7.00
N THR A 290 -27.89 -13.19 -5.75
CA THR A 290 -27.39 -12.27 -4.73
C THR A 290 -26.36 -12.92 -3.79
N ASP A 291 -26.06 -14.20 -4.02
CA ASP A 291 -25.10 -14.95 -3.21
C ASP A 291 -23.65 -14.73 -3.70
N CYS A 292 -23.28 -13.46 -3.72
CA CYS A 292 -21.97 -12.98 -4.14
C CYS A 292 -21.80 -11.52 -3.71
N ILE A 293 -20.56 -11.02 -3.83
CA ILE A 293 -20.24 -9.59 -3.67
C ILE A 293 -19.73 -9.02 -4.99
N VAL A 294 -19.78 -7.71 -5.13
CA VAL A 294 -19.10 -6.96 -6.18
C VAL A 294 -18.16 -5.95 -5.54
N VAL A 295 -16.89 -6.05 -5.90
CA VAL A 295 -15.88 -5.03 -5.61
C VAL A 295 -15.83 -4.07 -6.80
N ASN A 296 -16.16 -2.82 -6.56
CA ASN A 296 -16.19 -1.74 -7.54
C ASN A 296 -15.66 -0.44 -6.93
N LYS A 297 -15.67 0.66 -7.69
CA LYS A 297 -15.18 1.97 -7.23
C LYS A 297 -15.93 2.54 -6.02
N ASP A 298 -17.08 2.02 -5.66
CA ASP A 298 -17.86 2.54 -4.53
C ASP A 298 -17.12 2.35 -3.20
N ILE A 299 -16.11 1.45 -3.13
CA ILE A 299 -15.25 1.32 -1.94
C ILE A 299 -14.58 2.64 -1.54
N PHE A 300 -14.41 3.59 -2.47
CA PHE A 300 -13.86 4.91 -2.19
C PHE A 300 -14.90 5.90 -1.64
N ASN A 301 -16.19 5.61 -1.79
CA ASN A 301 -17.28 6.49 -1.40
C ASN A 301 -17.84 6.19 -0.01
N ILE A 302 -17.18 5.29 0.73
CA ILE A 302 -17.63 4.89 2.06
C ILE A 302 -17.60 6.08 3.01
N LYS A 303 -18.73 6.38 3.62
CA LYS A 303 -18.88 7.40 4.65
C LYS A 303 -18.60 6.80 6.02
N ALA A 304 -18.24 7.66 6.97
CA ALA A 304 -17.90 7.24 8.32
C ALA A 304 -18.99 6.41 9.04
N ASN A 305 -20.25 6.57 8.64
CA ASN A 305 -21.42 5.89 9.23
C ASN A 305 -21.92 4.71 8.40
N ASP A 306 -21.36 4.48 7.20
CA ASP A 306 -21.74 3.35 6.38
C ASP A 306 -21.25 2.05 7.00
N LYS A 307 -21.92 0.95 6.74
CA LYS A 307 -21.49 -0.36 7.19
C LYS A 307 -20.76 -1.09 6.07
N LEU A 308 -19.55 -1.51 6.34
CA LEU A 308 -18.89 -2.51 5.51
C LEU A 308 -19.52 -3.88 5.78
N ARG A 309 -19.73 -4.64 4.72
CA ARG A 309 -20.02 -6.06 4.80
C ARG A 309 -18.73 -6.79 5.14
N GLU A 310 -18.46 -6.90 6.45
CA GLU A 310 -17.24 -7.52 6.97
C GLU A 310 -17.11 -8.97 6.52
N GLY A 311 -15.86 -9.39 6.28
CA GLY A 311 -15.58 -10.79 5.92
C GLY A 311 -14.37 -10.97 5.01
N ASN A 312 -14.18 -12.25 4.68
CA ASN A 312 -13.13 -12.71 3.78
C ASN A 312 -13.74 -13.14 2.45
N TYR A 313 -13.26 -12.55 1.36
CA TYR A 313 -13.83 -12.81 0.05
C TYR A 313 -12.76 -13.23 -0.95
N TYR A 314 -12.98 -14.38 -1.61
CA TYR A 314 -12.25 -14.72 -2.81
C TYR A 314 -12.72 -13.79 -3.94
N VAL A 315 -11.80 -13.07 -4.56
CA VAL A 315 -12.09 -12.12 -5.64
C VAL A 315 -11.61 -12.71 -6.95
N PHE A 316 -12.52 -12.83 -7.92
CA PHE A 316 -12.24 -13.40 -9.23
C PHE A 316 -11.65 -12.33 -10.16
N VAL A 317 -10.52 -12.66 -10.80
CA VAL A 317 -9.85 -11.81 -11.78
C VAL A 317 -9.86 -12.47 -13.16
N GLN A 318 -9.91 -11.66 -14.20
CA GLN A 318 -9.77 -12.11 -15.58
C GLN A 318 -8.30 -12.41 -15.91
N LYS A 319 -8.06 -13.25 -16.92
CA LYS A 319 -6.70 -13.65 -17.29
C LYS A 319 -5.87 -12.56 -17.96
N LYS A 320 -6.51 -11.52 -18.51
CA LYS A 320 -5.85 -10.44 -19.27
C LYS A 320 -6.29 -9.09 -18.77
N ASN A 321 -5.41 -8.09 -18.91
CA ASN A 321 -5.71 -6.70 -18.65
C ASN A 321 -7.02 -6.28 -19.38
N PRO A 322 -7.94 -5.59 -18.67
CA PRO A 322 -7.82 -4.95 -17.35
C PRO A 322 -8.10 -5.87 -16.14
N TYR A 323 -8.09 -7.17 -16.29
CA TYR A 323 -8.30 -8.21 -15.25
C TYR A 323 -9.67 -8.18 -14.56
N CYS A 324 -10.49 -7.20 -14.80
CA CYS A 324 -11.84 -7.02 -14.31
C CYS A 324 -12.87 -7.37 -15.40
N THR A 325 -14.13 -7.30 -15.06
CA THR A 325 -15.23 -7.49 -16.00
C THR A 325 -16.14 -6.27 -16.02
N GLU A 326 -16.75 -5.98 -17.18
CA GLU A 326 -17.83 -5.01 -17.30
C GLU A 326 -19.21 -5.64 -17.11
N LYS A 327 -19.24 -6.95 -16.86
CA LYS A 327 -20.46 -7.71 -16.69
C LYS A 327 -21.20 -7.26 -15.42
N SER A 328 -22.48 -6.99 -15.54
CA SER A 328 -23.34 -6.68 -14.41
C SER A 328 -23.65 -7.93 -13.59
N PHE A 329 -23.68 -7.78 -12.27
CA PHE A 329 -24.04 -8.81 -11.29
C PHE A 329 -25.11 -8.29 -10.35
N LYS A 330 -26.03 -9.16 -9.92
CA LYS A 330 -27.00 -8.88 -8.85
C LYS A 330 -26.43 -9.14 -7.45
N CYS A 331 -25.10 -9.14 -7.33
CA CYS A 331 -24.40 -9.36 -6.08
C CYS A 331 -24.69 -8.27 -5.04
N LYS A 332 -24.42 -8.58 -3.78
CA LYS A 332 -24.48 -7.61 -2.68
C LYS A 332 -23.35 -6.59 -2.82
N SER A 333 -23.64 -5.33 -2.52
CA SER A 333 -22.59 -4.32 -2.35
C SER A 333 -21.76 -4.62 -1.11
N LEU A 334 -20.45 -4.31 -1.15
CA LEU A 334 -19.59 -4.32 0.04
C LEU A 334 -19.99 -3.25 1.05
N ILE A 335 -20.65 -2.17 0.58
CA ILE A 335 -21.10 -1.07 1.43
C ILE A 335 -22.61 -1.18 1.55
N GLU A 336 -23.09 -1.29 2.78
CA GLU A 336 -24.51 -1.18 3.09
C GLU A 336 -24.84 0.29 3.29
N ALA A 337 -25.66 0.85 2.38
CA ALA A 337 -26.18 2.21 2.54
C ALA A 337 -26.96 2.30 3.86
N SER A 338 -26.67 3.31 4.67
CA SER A 338 -27.32 3.61 5.94
C SER A 338 -28.77 4.08 5.76
#